data_334a6d0cde4c5d9bcedf778c9d6ae356
#
_entry.id   334a6d0cde4c5d9bcedf778c9d6ae356
#
_cell.length_a   1.000
_cell.length_b   1.000
_cell.length_c   1.000
_cell.angle_alpha   90.00
_cell.angle_beta   90.00
_cell.angle_gamma   90.00
#
_symmetry.space_group_name_H-M   'P 1'
#
loop_
_entity.id
_entity.type
_entity.pdbx_description
1 polymer ?
#
loop_
_entity_poly.entity_id
_entity_poly.type
_entity_poly.pdbx_seq_one_letter_code
_entity_poly.pdbx_strand_id
1 'polypeptide(L)'
;ILGPDLADRLDAAAEAIEEFPHGFTASGHPVGCAIALKAIDVVMNEGLADNVRRLTPRFEAGMARLAEHKNIGEWRGKGLMGALEAVKDKATKTPFDGSLSVSERIANSCTDHGLICRPLGQSIVLAPPFIMTDSQMDEMFEKLGAALRKVFAEVG
;
A
#
# COMPACT_ATOMS: atom_id res chain seq x y z
N ILE A 1 -11.36 -15.70 -9.86
CA ILE A 1 -12.34 -16.78 -9.62
C ILE A 1 -13.69 -16.22 -10.02
N LEU A 2 -14.42 -16.91 -10.90
CA LEU A 2 -15.73 -16.53 -11.38
C LEU A 2 -16.78 -17.48 -10.76
N GLY A 3 -17.97 -16.96 -10.49
CA GLY A 3 -19.12 -17.79 -10.15
C GLY A 3 -19.61 -18.59 -11.38
N PRO A 4 -20.29 -19.72 -11.19
CA PRO A 4 -20.69 -20.60 -12.31
C PRO A 4 -21.51 -19.88 -13.37
N ASP A 5 -22.53 -19.11 -13.01
CA ASP A 5 -23.38 -18.39 -13.98
C ASP A 5 -22.61 -17.40 -14.85
N LEU A 6 -21.55 -16.78 -14.30
CA LEU A 6 -20.71 -15.85 -15.06
C LEU A 6 -19.73 -16.63 -15.94
N ALA A 7 -19.21 -17.75 -15.49
CA ALA A 7 -18.36 -18.62 -16.29
C ALA A 7 -19.12 -19.14 -17.52
N ASP A 8 -20.33 -19.65 -17.36
CA ASP A 8 -21.18 -20.16 -18.47
C ASP A 8 -21.46 -19.06 -19.52
N ARG A 9 -21.70 -17.81 -19.06
CA ARG A 9 -21.92 -16.70 -19.97
C ARG A 9 -20.64 -16.28 -20.73
N LEU A 10 -19.50 -16.37 -20.09
CA LEU A 10 -18.22 -16.06 -20.74
C LEU A 10 -17.83 -17.15 -21.73
N ASP A 11 -18.10 -18.42 -21.42
CA ASP A 11 -17.85 -19.53 -22.34
C ASP A 11 -18.73 -19.39 -23.57
N ALA A 12 -20.03 -19.10 -23.42
CA ALA A 12 -20.92 -18.85 -24.55
C ALA A 12 -20.50 -17.64 -25.41
N ALA A 13 -20.01 -16.58 -24.77
CA ALA A 13 -19.48 -15.42 -25.48
C ALA A 13 -18.17 -15.75 -26.22
N ALA A 14 -17.30 -16.54 -25.62
CA ALA A 14 -16.02 -16.96 -26.20
C ALA A 14 -16.26 -17.87 -27.44
N GLU A 15 -17.25 -18.75 -27.39
CA GLU A 15 -17.65 -19.55 -28.55
C GLU A 15 -18.10 -18.69 -29.73
N ALA A 16 -18.84 -17.59 -29.46
CA ALA A 16 -19.36 -16.71 -30.51
C ALA A 16 -18.28 -15.93 -31.25
N ILE A 17 -17.14 -15.67 -30.61
CA ILE A 17 -15.99 -14.93 -31.20
C ILE A 17 -14.77 -15.83 -31.45
N GLU A 18 -14.90 -17.14 -31.20
CA GLU A 18 -13.84 -18.13 -31.35
C GLU A 18 -12.56 -17.80 -30.52
N GLU A 19 -12.72 -17.02 -29.45
CA GLU A 19 -11.59 -16.58 -28.63
C GLU A 19 -12.08 -16.26 -27.20
N PHE A 20 -11.20 -16.49 -26.19
CA PHE A 20 -11.38 -15.95 -24.85
C PHE A 20 -10.54 -14.69 -24.68
N PRO A 21 -11.11 -13.49 -24.87
CA PRO A 21 -10.35 -12.23 -25.00
C PRO A 21 -9.86 -11.70 -23.64
N HIS A 22 -9.42 -12.58 -22.74
CA HIS A 22 -8.88 -12.21 -21.46
C HIS A 22 -7.76 -13.12 -21.04
N GLY A 23 -6.61 -12.53 -20.70
CA GLY A 23 -5.45 -13.25 -20.22
C GLY A 23 -4.19 -12.38 -20.28
N PHE A 24 -3.19 -12.82 -19.55
CA PHE A 24 -1.85 -12.25 -19.62
C PHE A 24 -0.91 -13.31 -20.22
N THR A 25 0.18 -12.90 -20.82
CA THR A 25 1.15 -13.80 -21.48
C THR A 25 1.59 -14.98 -20.59
N ALA A 26 1.69 -14.77 -19.28
CA ALA A 26 2.09 -15.79 -18.30
C ALA A 26 0.90 -16.41 -17.53
N SER A 27 -0.35 -16.16 -17.93
CA SER A 27 -1.53 -16.76 -17.26
C SER A 27 -1.48 -18.29 -17.36
N GLY A 28 -1.76 -18.95 -16.24
CA GLY A 28 -1.76 -20.42 -16.17
C GLY A 28 -0.36 -21.07 -16.20
N HIS A 29 0.72 -20.28 -16.15
CA HIS A 29 2.07 -20.84 -16.12
C HIS A 29 2.24 -21.77 -14.92
N PRO A 30 2.62 -23.05 -15.10
CA PRO A 30 2.59 -24.06 -14.03
C PRO A 30 3.48 -23.70 -12.83
N VAL A 31 4.66 -23.13 -13.07
CA VAL A 31 5.53 -22.66 -11.98
C VAL A 31 4.89 -21.52 -11.22
N GLY A 32 4.27 -20.55 -11.91
CA GLY A 32 3.54 -19.45 -11.28
C GLY A 32 2.38 -19.95 -10.43
N CYS A 33 1.62 -20.91 -10.92
CA CYS A 33 0.51 -21.54 -10.16
C CYS A 33 1.03 -22.30 -8.92
N ALA A 34 2.13 -23.03 -9.04
CA ALA A 34 2.74 -23.73 -7.91
C ALA A 34 3.23 -22.76 -6.82
N ILE A 35 3.87 -21.64 -7.21
CA ILE A 35 4.30 -20.59 -6.29
C ILE A 35 3.08 -19.93 -5.62
N ALA A 36 2.03 -19.65 -6.38
CA ALA A 36 0.81 -19.05 -5.83
C ALA A 36 0.15 -19.96 -4.78
N LEU A 37 0.04 -21.27 -5.05
CA LEU A 37 -0.46 -22.25 -4.09
C LEU A 37 0.40 -22.26 -2.81
N LYS A 38 1.73 -22.27 -2.96
CA LYS A 38 2.62 -22.25 -1.80
C LYS A 38 2.52 -20.94 -1.01
N ALA A 39 2.36 -19.80 -1.67
CA ALA A 39 2.15 -18.52 -1.01
C ALA A 39 0.84 -18.52 -0.19
N ILE A 40 -0.24 -19.11 -0.72
CA ILE A 40 -1.50 -19.28 0.01
C ILE A 40 -1.29 -20.16 1.25
N ASP A 41 -0.59 -21.30 1.11
CA ASP A 41 -0.27 -22.18 2.24
C ASP A 41 0.47 -21.44 3.35
N VAL A 42 1.47 -20.63 3.00
CA VAL A 42 2.24 -19.82 3.96
C VAL A 42 1.31 -18.84 4.69
N VAL A 43 0.48 -18.09 3.96
CA VAL A 43 -0.46 -17.13 4.56
C VAL A 43 -1.43 -17.83 5.52
N MET A 44 -1.93 -19.01 5.15
CA MET A 44 -2.93 -19.73 5.92
C MET A 44 -2.33 -20.44 7.15
N ASN A 45 -1.11 -20.99 7.04
CA ASN A 45 -0.57 -21.91 8.03
C ASN A 45 0.49 -21.26 8.96
N GLU A 46 1.05 -20.11 8.60
CA GLU A 46 2.08 -19.43 9.41
C GLU A 46 1.53 -18.29 10.28
N GLY A 47 0.20 -18.19 10.43
CA GLY A 47 -0.44 -17.20 11.30
C GLY A 47 -0.28 -15.75 10.82
N LEU A 48 0.01 -15.53 9.52
CA LEU A 48 0.28 -14.20 9.01
C LEU A 48 -0.93 -13.26 9.10
N ALA A 49 -2.12 -13.78 8.87
CA ALA A 49 -3.36 -13.02 9.01
C ALA A 49 -3.63 -12.60 10.48
N ASP A 50 -3.26 -13.46 11.43
CA ASP A 50 -3.38 -13.15 12.85
C ASP A 50 -2.36 -12.08 13.28
N ASN A 51 -1.13 -12.17 12.76
CA ASN A 51 -0.13 -11.12 12.99
C ASN A 51 -0.60 -9.77 12.42
N VAL A 52 -1.19 -9.74 11.25
CA VAL A 52 -1.80 -8.52 10.67
C VAL A 52 -2.88 -7.96 11.60
N ARG A 53 -3.81 -8.80 12.10
CA ARG A 53 -4.86 -8.37 13.03
C ARG A 53 -4.27 -7.79 14.32
N ARG A 54 -3.23 -8.43 14.84
CA ARG A 54 -2.52 -8.00 16.06
C ARG A 54 -1.83 -6.65 15.88
N LEU A 55 -1.19 -6.42 14.73
CA LEU A 55 -0.44 -5.20 14.43
C LEU A 55 -1.32 -4.04 13.94
N THR A 56 -2.51 -4.31 13.44
CA THR A 56 -3.41 -3.28 12.88
C THR A 56 -3.63 -2.10 13.83
N PRO A 57 -3.97 -2.26 15.12
CA PRO A 57 -4.17 -1.12 16.02
C PRO A 57 -2.91 -0.25 16.16
N ARG A 58 -1.71 -0.87 16.18
CA ARG A 58 -0.44 -0.15 16.27
C ARG A 58 -0.15 0.62 14.99
N PHE A 59 -0.42 0.02 13.84
CA PHE A 59 -0.31 0.68 12.54
C PHE A 59 -1.25 1.88 12.44
N GLU A 60 -2.51 1.71 12.77
CA GLU A 60 -3.53 2.78 12.76
C GLU A 60 -3.14 3.94 13.71
N ALA A 61 -2.67 3.63 14.91
CA ALA A 61 -2.17 4.64 15.85
C ALA A 61 -0.95 5.41 15.31
N GLY A 62 -0.03 4.72 14.66
CA GLY A 62 1.12 5.34 14.00
C GLY A 62 0.71 6.28 12.86
N MET A 63 -0.22 5.85 12.01
CA MET A 63 -0.78 6.67 10.93
C MET A 63 -1.52 7.89 11.46
N ALA A 64 -2.37 7.71 12.47
CA ALA A 64 -3.11 8.80 13.11
C ALA A 64 -2.17 9.85 13.71
N ARG A 65 -1.13 9.42 14.42
CA ARG A 65 -0.11 10.32 14.98
C ARG A 65 0.60 11.14 13.91
N LEU A 66 0.99 10.54 12.78
CA LEU A 66 1.60 11.27 11.68
C LEU A 66 0.62 12.21 11.00
N ALA A 67 -0.65 11.84 10.95
CA ALA A 67 -1.72 12.68 10.40
C ALA A 67 -2.04 13.93 11.25
N GLU A 68 -1.52 14.05 12.48
CA GLU A 68 -1.64 15.29 13.27
C GLU A 68 -0.84 16.44 12.64
N HIS A 69 0.15 16.14 11.80
CA HIS A 69 0.96 17.17 11.14
C HIS A 69 0.10 18.08 10.25
N LYS A 70 0.39 19.41 10.29
CA LYS A 70 -0.37 20.42 9.53
C LYS A 70 -0.41 20.19 8.02
N ASN A 71 0.59 19.52 7.47
CA ASN A 71 0.72 19.21 6.04
C ASN A 71 0.27 17.79 5.68
N ILE A 72 -0.40 17.06 6.58
CA ILE A 72 -1.09 15.81 6.28
C ILE A 72 -2.60 16.06 6.36
N GLY A 73 -3.28 16.00 5.22
CA GLY A 73 -4.71 16.26 5.10
C GLY A 73 -5.56 15.14 5.70
N GLU A 74 -5.15 13.91 5.45
CA GLU A 74 -5.80 12.72 5.99
C GLU A 74 -4.87 11.51 5.95
N TRP A 75 -5.26 10.47 6.66
CA TRP A 75 -4.78 9.12 6.42
C TRP A 75 -5.95 8.17 6.13
N ARG A 76 -5.71 7.14 5.36
CA ARG A 76 -6.69 6.11 5.05
C ARG A 76 -6.00 4.76 4.92
N GLY A 77 -6.69 3.69 5.30
CA GLY A 77 -6.09 2.36 5.23
C GLY A 77 -6.98 1.26 5.75
N LYS A 78 -6.49 0.03 5.62
CA LYS A 78 -7.09 -1.19 6.16
C LYS A 78 -5.99 -2.20 6.51
N GLY A 79 -6.03 -2.75 7.71
CA GLY A 79 -4.98 -3.65 8.18
C GLY A 79 -3.62 -2.96 8.19
N LEU A 80 -2.63 -3.53 7.52
CA LEU A 80 -1.30 -2.94 7.38
C LEU A 80 -1.09 -2.17 6.07
N MET A 81 -2.13 -1.91 5.31
CA MET A 81 -2.05 -1.07 4.12
C MET A 81 -2.64 0.30 4.41
N GLY A 82 -1.88 1.36 4.18
CA GLY A 82 -2.33 2.72 4.45
C GLY A 82 -1.64 3.78 3.60
N ALA A 83 -2.24 4.95 3.55
CA ALA A 83 -1.71 6.11 2.86
C ALA A 83 -1.89 7.38 3.70
N LEU A 84 -0.88 8.24 3.66
CA LEU A 84 -0.90 9.61 4.18
C LEU A 84 -0.97 10.56 2.99
N GLU A 85 -1.90 11.48 2.98
CA GLU A 85 -2.04 12.48 1.91
C GLU A 85 -1.38 13.79 2.33
N ALA A 86 -0.33 14.19 1.59
CA ALA A 86 0.36 15.46 1.81
C ALA A 86 -0.43 16.61 1.22
N VAL A 87 -0.65 17.67 2.00
CA VAL A 87 -1.39 18.87 1.62
C VAL A 87 -0.65 20.13 2.03
N LYS A 88 -0.80 21.20 1.25
CA LYS A 88 -0.30 22.53 1.61
C LYS A 88 -1.13 23.14 2.75
N ASP A 89 -2.43 22.96 2.69
CA ASP A 89 -3.37 23.45 3.69
C ASP A 89 -4.33 22.32 4.10
N LYS A 90 -4.31 21.98 5.38
CA LYS A 90 -5.11 20.89 5.94
C LYS A 90 -6.59 21.23 6.02
N ALA A 91 -6.94 22.49 6.31
CA ALA A 91 -8.34 22.90 6.51
C ALA A 91 -9.13 22.84 5.20
N THR A 92 -8.48 23.25 4.11
CA THR A 92 -9.08 23.28 2.78
C THR A 92 -8.74 22.05 1.94
N LYS A 93 -7.85 21.17 2.44
CA LYS A 93 -7.26 20.04 1.72
C LYS A 93 -6.58 20.47 0.40
N THR A 94 -6.08 21.70 0.33
CA THR A 94 -5.39 22.20 -0.84
C THR A 94 -4.09 21.43 -1.05
N PRO A 95 -3.89 20.80 -2.23
CA PRO A 95 -2.67 20.06 -2.52
C PRO A 95 -1.46 21.00 -2.64
N PHE A 96 -0.25 20.44 -2.52
CA PHE A 96 0.96 21.14 -2.93
C PHE A 96 0.99 21.33 -4.46
N ASP A 97 1.72 22.33 -4.93
CA ASP A 97 2.00 22.46 -6.35
C ASP A 97 2.74 21.22 -6.85
N GLY A 98 2.27 20.65 -7.96
CA GLY A 98 2.83 19.41 -8.52
C GLY A 98 4.31 19.51 -8.87
N SER A 99 4.81 20.72 -9.20
CA SER A 99 6.23 20.96 -9.49
C SER A 99 7.15 20.72 -8.29
N LEU A 100 6.60 20.74 -7.07
CA LEU A 100 7.37 20.49 -5.85
C LEU A 100 7.65 19.00 -5.61
N SER A 101 6.92 18.09 -6.29
CA SER A 101 7.07 16.62 -6.17
C SER A 101 7.19 16.16 -4.71
N VAL A 102 6.30 16.64 -3.84
CA VAL A 102 6.45 16.49 -2.37
C VAL A 102 6.47 15.03 -1.95
N SER A 103 5.61 14.20 -2.53
CA SER A 103 5.54 12.76 -2.21
C SER A 103 6.82 12.02 -2.61
N GLU A 104 7.40 12.34 -3.77
CA GLU A 104 8.66 11.78 -4.23
C GLU A 104 9.83 12.21 -3.33
N ARG A 105 9.85 13.48 -2.90
CA ARG A 105 10.85 13.98 -1.95
C ARG A 105 10.76 13.27 -0.61
N ILE A 106 9.55 13.02 -0.11
CA ILE A 106 9.34 12.25 1.11
C ILE A 106 9.84 10.82 0.91
N ALA A 107 9.49 10.15 -0.20
CA ALA A 107 9.95 8.79 -0.48
C ALA A 107 11.48 8.69 -0.59
N ASN A 108 12.12 9.65 -1.24
CA ASN A 108 13.59 9.74 -1.31
C ASN A 108 14.20 9.94 0.07
N SER A 109 13.64 10.85 0.88
CA SER A 109 14.09 11.06 2.25
C SER A 109 13.88 9.82 3.12
N CYS A 110 12.79 9.06 2.93
CA CYS A 110 12.61 7.76 3.59
C CYS A 110 13.73 6.79 3.21
N THR A 111 14.12 6.72 1.94
CA THR A 111 15.21 5.86 1.46
C THR A 111 16.54 6.22 2.11
N ASP A 112 16.85 7.50 2.28
CA ASP A 112 18.04 7.98 3.02
C ASP A 112 18.06 7.49 4.48
N HIS A 113 16.90 7.25 5.07
CA HIS A 113 16.72 6.70 6.42
C HIS A 113 16.57 5.17 6.45
N GLY A 114 16.73 4.48 5.31
CA GLY A 114 16.59 3.03 5.20
C GLY A 114 15.14 2.53 5.28
N LEU A 115 14.18 3.32 4.79
CA LEU A 115 12.78 2.95 4.62
C LEU A 115 12.35 3.12 3.17
N ILE A 116 11.79 2.08 2.58
CA ILE A 116 11.18 2.15 1.25
C ILE A 116 9.66 2.36 1.41
N CYS A 117 9.13 3.42 0.83
CA CYS A 117 7.71 3.68 0.71
C CYS A 117 7.36 4.10 -0.72
N ARG A 118 6.07 4.06 -1.07
CA ARG A 118 5.62 4.35 -2.43
C ARG A 118 4.97 5.72 -2.51
N PRO A 119 5.53 6.67 -3.29
CA PRO A 119 4.83 7.90 -3.65
C PRO A 119 3.73 7.58 -4.67
N LEU A 120 2.55 8.19 -4.52
CA LEU A 120 1.42 8.07 -5.43
C LEU A 120 0.62 9.37 -5.44
N GLY A 121 0.78 10.18 -6.48
CA GLY A 121 0.21 11.53 -6.53
C GLY A 121 0.71 12.37 -5.33
N GLN A 122 -0.18 12.84 -4.48
CA GLN A 122 0.19 13.56 -3.25
C GLN A 122 0.34 12.63 -2.03
N SER A 123 0.18 11.33 -2.21
CA SER A 123 0.16 10.37 -1.09
C SER A 123 1.45 9.59 -0.95
N ILE A 124 1.75 9.22 0.29
CA ILE A 124 2.77 8.22 0.65
C ILE A 124 2.04 6.95 1.08
N VAL A 125 2.27 5.87 0.35
CA VAL A 125 1.65 4.57 0.59
C VAL A 125 2.61 3.64 1.33
N LEU A 126 2.08 2.99 2.36
CA LEU A 126 2.73 1.97 3.15
C LEU A 126 1.99 0.64 2.98
N ALA A 127 2.73 -0.43 2.78
CA ALA A 127 2.24 -1.80 2.75
C ALA A 127 3.34 -2.73 3.29
N PRO A 128 3.60 -2.69 4.61
CA PRO A 128 4.65 -3.49 5.21
C PRO A 128 4.34 -4.99 5.14
N PRO A 129 5.36 -5.87 5.19
CA PRO A 129 5.16 -7.31 5.13
C PRO A 129 4.40 -7.85 6.34
N PHE A 130 3.63 -8.90 6.14
CA PHE A 130 2.79 -9.52 7.17
C PHE A 130 3.57 -10.12 8.36
N ILE A 131 4.88 -10.39 8.17
CA ILE A 131 5.78 -10.91 9.20
C ILE A 131 6.39 -9.83 10.10
N MET A 132 6.04 -8.56 9.90
CA MET A 132 6.60 -7.44 10.66
C MET A 132 6.42 -7.63 12.17
N THR A 133 7.42 -7.22 12.95
CA THR A 133 7.37 -7.19 14.40
C THR A 133 6.93 -5.82 14.91
N ASP A 134 6.59 -5.72 16.22
CA ASP A 134 6.25 -4.45 16.87
C ASP A 134 7.38 -3.43 16.76
N SER A 135 8.63 -3.86 17.02
CA SER A 135 9.80 -2.98 16.96
C SER A 135 10.08 -2.48 15.54
N GLN A 136 9.90 -3.33 14.53
CA GLN A 136 10.03 -2.91 13.13
C GLN A 136 8.92 -1.92 12.72
N MET A 137 7.71 -2.08 13.26
CA MET A 137 6.62 -1.13 13.06
C MET A 137 6.96 0.23 13.65
N ASP A 138 7.49 0.28 14.86
CA ASP A 138 7.92 1.53 15.50
C ASP A 138 9.04 2.20 14.71
N GLU A 139 10.06 1.45 14.32
CA GLU A 139 11.17 1.94 13.50
C GLU A 139 10.68 2.51 12.16
N MET A 140 9.74 1.84 11.51
CA MET A 140 9.12 2.33 10.27
C MET A 140 8.47 3.71 10.48
N PHE A 141 7.69 3.89 11.56
CA PHE A 141 7.03 5.16 11.84
C PHE A 141 8.00 6.26 12.29
N GLU A 142 9.08 5.92 12.99
CA GLU A 142 10.14 6.88 13.35
C GLU A 142 10.83 7.42 12.10
N LYS A 143 11.24 6.54 11.20
CA LYS A 143 11.88 6.89 9.92
C LYS A 143 10.98 7.72 9.04
N LEU A 144 9.72 7.32 8.87
CA LEU A 144 8.74 8.08 8.09
C LEU A 144 8.50 9.46 8.72
N GLY A 145 8.33 9.53 10.04
CA GLY A 145 8.17 10.81 10.74
C GLY A 145 9.36 11.75 10.59
N ALA A 146 10.59 11.22 10.59
CA ALA A 146 11.79 12.01 10.33
C ALA A 146 11.81 12.57 8.89
N ALA A 147 11.49 11.73 7.91
CA ALA A 147 11.41 12.13 6.50
C ALA A 147 10.34 13.20 6.26
N LEU A 148 9.15 13.03 6.84
CA LEU A 148 8.07 14.02 6.75
C LEU A 148 8.49 15.38 7.33
N ARG A 149 9.07 15.40 8.55
CA ARG A 149 9.55 16.65 9.17
C ARG A 149 10.58 17.37 8.32
N LYS A 150 11.55 16.63 7.77
CA LYS A 150 12.60 17.18 6.90
C LYS A 150 11.99 17.86 5.68
N VAL A 151 11.17 17.12 4.91
CA VAL A 151 10.63 17.64 3.65
C VAL A 151 9.64 18.78 3.88
N PHE A 152 8.77 18.68 4.88
CA PHE A 152 7.81 19.75 5.16
C PHE A 152 8.46 21.03 5.70
N ALA A 153 9.64 20.95 6.32
CA ALA A 153 10.42 22.14 6.67
C ALA A 153 11.01 22.85 5.43
N GLU A 154 11.21 22.14 4.33
CA GLU A 154 11.77 22.68 3.09
C GLU A 154 10.71 23.26 2.13
N VAL A 155 9.46 22.76 2.20
CA VAL A 155 8.37 23.13 1.27
C VAL A 155 7.24 23.94 1.91
N GLY A 156 7.27 24.12 3.24
CA GLY A 156 6.21 24.70 4.08
C GLY A 156 6.32 26.16 4.39
#